data_f41f5b7081f4bff9e1486a4a5f5bf0ca
#
_entry.id   f41f5b7081f4bff9e1486a4a5f5bf0ca
#
_cell.length_a   1.000
_cell.length_b   1.000
_cell.length_c   1.000
_cell.angle_alpha   90.00
_cell.angle_beta   90.00
_cell.angle_gamma   90.00
#
_symmetry.space_group_name_H-M   'P 1'
#
loop_
_entity.id
_entity.type
_entity.pdbx_description
1 polymer ?
#
loop_
_entity_poly.entity_id
_entity_poly.type
_entity_poly.pdbx_seq_one_letter_code
_entity_poly.pdbx_strand_id
1 'polypeptide(L)'
;MYLYSLAAPGRSRNISALCRLPCQEMTKDIIIEPLSHGDDDCQYPSKFVGVWQIAERELRETPSRRQKDLHLMREMLRSDPEICSRMDDAFLLRFLRCRKFDCHRAYKVLRQYYKLRLHNPQLFKAFHPTNQKETFRHNLQTVLPERDPKGXAIFVFKGGLWNPYKCTAEDIFRANVMCLEQAITDPVTQVTGIVALMDMKGFSFTHLRFCPASHLQKVVSLIQDCFPARFKAIHIVNEPAIFSVLFSIVKPFLNEKLQKR
;
A
#
# COMPACT_ATOMS: atom_id res chain seq x y z
N MET A 1 -16.37 21.39 12.90
CA MET A 1 -17.43 20.35 12.97
C MET A 1 -18.31 20.47 11.74
N TYR A 2 -17.98 19.75 10.66
CA TYR A 2 -18.77 19.76 9.43
C TYR A 2 -19.48 18.42 9.28
N LEU A 3 -20.80 18.48 9.33
CA LEU A 3 -21.68 17.34 9.13
C LEU A 3 -21.85 17.08 7.62
N TYR A 4 -21.39 15.92 7.16
CA TYR A 4 -21.73 15.47 5.81
C TYR A 4 -23.10 14.78 5.85
N SER A 5 -24.05 15.37 5.16
CA SER A 5 -25.36 14.77 4.94
C SER A 5 -25.25 13.52 4.06
N LEU A 6 -25.80 12.43 4.53
CA LEU A 6 -25.93 11.18 3.78
C LEU A 6 -27.03 11.37 2.72
N ALA A 7 -26.64 11.42 1.46
CA ALA A 7 -27.59 11.40 0.35
C ALA A 7 -27.90 9.96 -0.07
N ALA A 8 -29.16 9.71 -0.41
CA ALA A 8 -29.73 8.40 -0.75
C ALA A 8 -29.08 7.73 -1.97
N PRO A 9 -29.15 6.39 -2.07
CA PRO A 9 -28.57 5.66 -3.21
C PRO A 9 -29.35 5.90 -4.49
N GLY A 10 -28.69 6.20 -5.59
CA GLY A 10 -29.33 6.25 -6.90
C GLY A 10 -28.89 7.30 -7.91
N ARG A 11 -27.78 7.99 -7.70
CA ARG A 11 -27.26 8.87 -8.77
C ARG A 11 -25.79 8.62 -9.01
N SER A 12 -25.46 8.35 -10.27
CA SER A 12 -24.10 8.36 -10.77
C SER A 12 -23.45 9.68 -10.35
N ARG A 13 -22.56 9.65 -9.39
CA ARG A 13 -21.84 10.86 -8.96
C ARG A 13 -20.83 11.20 -10.05
N ASN A 14 -21.02 12.38 -10.61
CA ASN A 14 -20.11 12.93 -11.59
C ASN A 14 -18.72 13.08 -10.93
N ILE A 15 -17.76 12.32 -11.38
CA ILE A 15 -16.39 12.26 -10.84
C ILE A 15 -15.76 13.66 -10.86
N SER A 16 -16.18 14.52 -11.82
CA SER A 16 -15.69 15.89 -11.95
C SER A 16 -16.04 16.81 -10.76
N ALA A 17 -17.11 16.48 -10.00
CA ALA A 17 -17.51 17.29 -8.86
C ALA A 17 -16.65 17.03 -7.60
N LEU A 18 -16.08 15.82 -7.48
CA LEU A 18 -15.19 15.47 -6.38
C LEU A 18 -13.77 16.01 -6.57
N CYS A 19 -13.38 16.26 -7.82
CA CYS A 19 -12.08 16.87 -8.13
C CYS A 19 -12.00 18.36 -7.79
N ARG A 20 -13.10 18.98 -7.36
CA ARG A 20 -13.14 20.40 -7.00
C ARG A 20 -12.83 20.67 -5.50
N LEU A 21 -12.66 19.61 -4.71
CA LEU A 21 -12.14 19.80 -3.35
C LEU A 21 -10.64 20.15 -3.46
N PRO A 22 -10.17 21.12 -2.70
CA PRO A 22 -8.74 21.49 -2.75
C PRO A 22 -7.88 20.25 -2.52
N CYS A 23 -6.89 20.08 -3.38
CA CYS A 23 -5.94 18.96 -3.34
C CYS A 23 -5.35 18.74 -1.93
N GLN A 24 -5.23 19.84 -1.19
CA GLN A 24 -4.75 19.86 0.17
C GLN A 24 -5.65 19.15 1.18
N GLU A 25 -6.96 19.09 0.95
CA GLU A 25 -7.88 18.41 1.89
C GLU A 25 -7.91 16.90 1.70
N MET A 26 -7.74 16.42 0.45
CA MET A 26 -7.70 14.98 0.18
C MET A 26 -6.38 14.31 0.66
N THR A 27 -5.34 15.12 0.83
CA THR A 27 -4.02 14.60 1.26
C THR A 27 -3.78 14.74 2.75
N LYS A 28 -4.51 15.63 3.44
CA LYS A 28 -4.33 15.86 4.89
C LYS A 28 -4.59 14.62 5.74
N ASP A 29 -5.50 13.76 5.30
CA ASP A 29 -5.87 12.55 6.04
C ASP A 29 -4.90 11.37 5.79
N ILE A 30 -3.90 11.54 4.90
CA ILE A 30 -2.96 10.47 4.53
C ILE A 30 -1.52 10.82 4.96
N ILE A 31 -1.33 11.99 5.57
CA ILE A 31 -0.01 12.39 6.02
C ILE A 31 0.34 11.65 7.32
N ILE A 32 0.93 10.47 7.18
CA ILE A 32 1.93 10.05 8.14
C ILE A 32 3.11 10.97 7.84
N GLU A 33 3.30 12.00 8.65
CA GLU A 33 4.42 12.92 8.48
C GLU A 33 5.71 12.11 8.42
N PRO A 34 6.51 12.26 7.37
CA PRO A 34 7.84 11.70 7.43
C PRO A 34 8.56 12.40 8.60
N LEU A 35 9.19 11.63 9.44
CA LEU A 35 10.14 12.18 10.41
C LEU A 35 11.01 13.19 9.65
N SER A 36 10.96 14.44 10.10
CA SER A 36 11.61 15.56 9.43
C SER A 36 13.11 15.31 9.25
N HIS A 37 13.48 14.90 8.07
CA HIS A 37 14.85 14.99 7.60
C HIS A 37 14.88 16.11 6.57
N GLY A 38 15.74 17.10 6.82
CA GLY A 38 15.78 18.34 6.08
C GLY A 38 15.84 18.19 4.56
N ASP A 39 15.28 19.18 3.91
CA ASP A 39 15.31 19.35 2.46
C ASP A 39 16.75 19.30 1.94
N ASP A 40 16.93 18.61 0.89
CA ASP A 40 18.10 18.37 0.04
C ASP A 40 18.79 17.04 0.29
N ASP A 41 18.84 16.34 -0.78
CA ASP A 41 19.42 15.03 -1.05
C ASP A 41 18.45 13.86 -0.84
N CYS A 42 17.79 13.46 -1.92
CA CYS A 42 17.26 12.11 -2.11
C CYS A 42 18.42 11.07 -2.11
N GLN A 43 19.43 11.29 -1.27
CA GLN A 43 20.50 10.31 -1.06
C GLN A 43 20.01 9.22 -0.13
N TYR A 44 20.34 7.99 -0.47
CA TYR A 44 20.06 6.86 0.39
C TYR A 44 20.84 7.02 1.70
N PRO A 45 20.23 6.69 2.85
CA PRO A 45 20.95 6.75 4.12
C PRO A 45 22.23 5.95 4.06
N SER A 46 23.29 6.50 4.65
CA SER A 46 24.64 5.90 4.67
C SER A 46 24.71 4.49 5.27
N LYS A 47 23.65 4.07 5.96
CA LYS A 47 23.59 2.76 6.64
C LYS A 47 23.46 1.56 5.66
N PHE A 48 23.18 1.81 4.37
CA PHE A 48 23.04 0.72 3.39
C PHE A 48 23.92 0.98 2.18
N VAL A 49 25.22 0.79 2.38
CA VAL A 49 26.19 0.76 1.28
C VAL A 49 25.73 -0.28 0.26
N GLY A 50 25.48 0.15 -0.97
CA GLY A 50 25.07 -0.75 -2.04
C GLY A 50 23.60 -0.61 -2.50
N VAL A 51 22.75 0.14 -1.79
CA VAL A 51 21.36 0.35 -2.24
C VAL A 51 21.34 1.07 -3.59
N TRP A 52 22.26 2.02 -3.78
CA TRP A 52 22.37 2.73 -5.05
C TRP A 52 22.66 1.75 -6.21
N GLN A 53 23.60 0.82 -6.01
CA GLN A 53 23.92 -0.18 -7.03
C GLN A 53 22.71 -1.09 -7.32
N ILE A 54 21.92 -1.43 -6.31
CA ILE A 54 20.68 -2.19 -6.49
C ILE A 54 19.67 -1.37 -7.30
N ALA A 55 19.50 -0.07 -6.98
CA ALA A 55 18.59 0.81 -7.70
C ALA A 55 18.97 0.92 -9.18
N GLU A 56 20.25 1.12 -9.46
CA GLU A 56 20.75 1.20 -10.82
C GLU A 56 20.56 -0.13 -11.57
N ARG A 57 21.02 -1.22 -10.98
CA ARG A 57 20.98 -2.55 -11.62
C ARG A 57 19.57 -3.07 -11.82
N GLU A 58 18.70 -2.99 -10.77
CA GLU A 58 17.37 -3.59 -10.82
C GLU A 58 16.29 -2.66 -11.33
N LEU A 59 16.41 -1.34 -11.08
CA LEU A 59 15.39 -0.36 -11.43
C LEU A 59 15.80 0.52 -12.59
N ARG A 60 17.10 0.51 -12.95
CA ARG A 60 17.70 1.41 -13.93
C ARG A 60 17.58 2.88 -13.48
N GLU A 61 17.65 3.09 -12.15
CA GLU A 61 17.57 4.42 -11.56
C GLU A 61 18.92 5.10 -11.62
N THR A 62 19.02 6.17 -12.40
CA THR A 62 20.18 7.08 -12.44
C THR A 62 19.69 8.49 -12.13
N PRO A 63 20.56 9.41 -11.70
CA PRO A 63 20.14 10.79 -11.42
C PRO A 63 19.42 11.44 -12.61
N SER A 64 19.99 11.31 -13.81
CA SER A 64 19.41 11.84 -15.04
C SER A 64 18.03 11.24 -15.32
N ARG A 65 17.91 9.91 -15.22
CA ARG A 65 16.64 9.21 -15.46
C ARG A 65 15.59 9.60 -14.41
N ARG A 66 16.01 9.74 -13.15
CA ARG A 66 15.11 10.17 -12.05
C ARG A 66 14.47 11.51 -12.39
N GLN A 67 15.26 12.51 -12.76
CA GLN A 67 14.77 13.85 -13.09
C GLN A 67 13.82 13.80 -14.29
N LYS A 68 14.24 13.11 -15.37
CA LYS A 68 13.45 12.97 -16.58
C LYS A 68 12.09 12.32 -16.30
N ASP A 69 12.09 11.19 -15.58
CA ASP A 69 10.88 10.40 -15.38
C ASP A 69 9.94 11.06 -14.34
N LEU A 70 10.48 11.80 -13.37
CA LEU A 70 9.68 12.64 -12.48
C LEU A 70 8.98 13.75 -13.26
N HIS A 71 9.70 14.41 -14.17
CA HIS A 71 9.11 15.43 -15.02
C HIS A 71 7.96 14.86 -15.86
N LEU A 72 8.23 13.74 -16.56
CA LEU A 72 7.21 13.07 -17.39
C LEU A 72 5.98 12.66 -16.55
N MET A 73 6.21 12.11 -15.35
CA MET A 73 5.12 11.71 -14.46
C MET A 73 4.24 12.91 -14.08
N ARG A 74 4.86 14.06 -13.81
CA ARG A 74 4.13 15.30 -13.50
C ARG A 74 3.32 15.79 -14.69
N GLU A 75 3.88 15.71 -15.90
CA GLU A 75 3.15 16.09 -17.13
C GLU A 75 1.91 15.23 -17.33
N MET A 76 2.05 13.91 -17.16
CA MET A 76 0.93 12.97 -17.26
C MET A 76 -0.16 13.30 -16.23
N LEU A 77 0.23 13.64 -15.00
CA LEU A 77 -0.71 13.98 -13.93
C LEU A 77 -1.41 15.31 -14.17
N ARG A 78 -0.70 16.33 -14.68
CA ARG A 78 -1.31 17.63 -15.02
C ARG A 78 -2.33 17.48 -16.14
N SER A 79 -2.11 16.52 -17.05
CA SER A 79 -3.00 16.27 -18.19
C SER A 79 -4.22 15.42 -17.83
N ASP A 80 -4.29 14.90 -16.61
CA ASP A 80 -5.37 14.00 -16.16
C ASP A 80 -6.32 14.74 -15.22
N PRO A 81 -7.49 15.18 -15.70
CA PRO A 81 -8.46 15.90 -14.86
C PRO A 81 -9.14 15.03 -13.82
N GLU A 82 -9.00 13.70 -13.90
CA GLU A 82 -9.64 12.77 -12.96
C GLU A 82 -8.80 12.58 -11.67
N ILE A 83 -7.53 13.00 -11.68
CA ILE A 83 -6.61 12.70 -10.58
C ILE A 83 -6.02 13.98 -10.01
N CYS A 84 -6.30 14.25 -8.75
CA CYS A 84 -5.61 15.26 -7.97
C CYS A 84 -4.55 14.56 -7.11
N SER A 85 -3.29 14.64 -7.54
CA SER A 85 -2.18 13.89 -6.94
C SER A 85 -1.17 14.82 -6.25
N ARG A 86 -0.54 14.29 -5.21
CA ARG A 86 0.71 14.87 -4.71
C ARG A 86 1.75 14.84 -5.83
N MET A 87 2.57 15.91 -5.90
CA MET A 87 3.55 16.12 -6.97
C MET A 87 4.99 16.11 -6.47
N ASP A 88 5.20 15.90 -5.15
CA ASP A 88 6.56 15.88 -4.59
C ASP A 88 7.33 14.63 -5.03
N ASP A 89 8.65 14.77 -5.10
CA ASP A 89 9.55 13.72 -5.58
C ASP A 89 9.43 12.45 -4.74
N ALA A 90 9.42 12.59 -3.42
CA ALA A 90 9.39 11.44 -2.51
C ALA A 90 8.14 10.58 -2.74
N PHE A 91 7.01 11.20 -3.02
CA PHE A 91 5.76 10.48 -3.31
C PHE A 91 5.81 9.81 -4.68
N LEU A 92 6.19 10.55 -5.72
CA LEU A 92 6.18 10.03 -7.11
C LEU A 92 7.22 8.92 -7.30
N LEU A 93 8.37 9.00 -6.63
CA LEU A 93 9.41 7.98 -6.71
C LEU A 93 8.93 6.60 -6.24
N ARG A 94 7.98 6.53 -5.30
CA ARG A 94 7.39 5.25 -4.85
C ARG A 94 6.83 4.47 -6.05
N PHE A 95 6.10 5.16 -6.93
CA PHE A 95 5.46 4.57 -8.11
C PHE A 95 6.48 4.24 -9.18
N LEU A 96 7.43 5.16 -9.45
CA LEU A 96 8.48 4.94 -10.44
C LEU A 96 9.35 3.73 -10.06
N ARG A 97 9.81 3.65 -8.80
CA ARG A 97 10.62 2.53 -8.30
C ARG A 97 9.83 1.22 -8.32
N CYS A 98 8.55 1.26 -7.95
CA CYS A 98 7.67 0.08 -7.97
C CYS A 98 7.60 -0.54 -9.37
N ARG A 99 7.62 0.27 -10.43
CA ARG A 99 7.51 -0.18 -11.83
C ARG A 99 8.81 0.01 -12.61
N LYS A 100 9.98 0.08 -11.91
CA LYS A 100 11.33 0.11 -12.49
C LYS A 100 11.48 1.24 -13.51
N PHE A 101 10.95 2.42 -13.18
CA PHE A 101 10.98 3.61 -14.02
C PHE A 101 10.31 3.41 -15.38
N ASP A 102 9.30 2.55 -15.46
CA ASP A 102 8.34 2.53 -16.56
C ASP A 102 7.24 3.54 -16.19
N CYS A 103 7.31 4.74 -16.74
CA CYS A 103 6.42 5.85 -16.37
C CYS A 103 4.94 5.52 -16.62
N HIS A 104 4.62 4.86 -17.73
CA HIS A 104 3.23 4.53 -18.04
C HIS A 104 2.65 3.52 -17.04
N ARG A 105 3.43 2.51 -16.69
CA ARG A 105 3.02 1.53 -15.67
C ARG A 105 2.96 2.16 -14.28
N ALA A 106 3.91 3.05 -13.96
CA ALA A 106 3.92 3.78 -12.68
C ALA A 106 2.67 4.66 -12.54
N TYR A 107 2.36 5.41 -13.59
CA TYR A 107 1.17 6.25 -13.67
C TYR A 107 -0.12 5.43 -13.50
N LYS A 108 -0.19 4.25 -14.16
CA LYS A 108 -1.35 3.36 -14.02
C LYS A 108 -1.55 2.92 -12.56
N VAL A 109 -0.46 2.58 -11.84
CA VAL A 109 -0.54 2.22 -10.41
C VAL A 109 -0.99 3.42 -9.59
N LEU A 110 -0.47 4.61 -9.87
CA LEU A 110 -0.86 5.83 -9.17
C LEU A 110 -2.35 6.12 -9.36
N ARG A 111 -2.87 5.98 -10.58
CA ARG A 111 -4.30 6.11 -10.83
C ARG A 111 -5.11 5.10 -9.99
N GLN A 112 -4.69 3.83 -9.98
CA GLN A 112 -5.38 2.79 -9.22
C GLN A 112 -5.31 3.04 -7.71
N TYR A 113 -4.18 3.58 -7.21
CA TYR A 113 -4.01 3.97 -5.81
C TYR A 113 -5.09 4.97 -5.38
N TYR A 114 -5.33 6.00 -6.19
CA TYR A 114 -6.37 7.00 -5.90
C TYR A 114 -7.79 6.44 -6.15
N LYS A 115 -7.99 5.67 -7.22
CA LYS A 115 -9.29 5.04 -7.52
C LYS A 115 -9.74 4.10 -6.40
N LEU A 116 -8.82 3.32 -5.83
CA LEU A 116 -9.14 2.43 -4.71
C LEU A 116 -9.70 3.24 -3.53
N ARG A 117 -9.08 4.37 -3.23
CA ARG A 117 -9.50 5.26 -2.14
C ARG A 117 -10.85 5.90 -2.43
N LEU A 118 -11.04 6.35 -3.64
CA LEU A 118 -12.29 6.99 -4.08
C LEU A 118 -13.47 6.02 -4.03
N HIS A 119 -13.27 4.78 -4.52
CA HIS A 119 -14.34 3.79 -4.59
C HIS A 119 -14.61 3.07 -3.26
N ASN A 120 -13.72 3.21 -2.28
CA ASN A 120 -13.87 2.56 -0.97
C ASN A 120 -13.68 3.59 0.15
N PRO A 121 -14.48 4.67 0.18
CA PRO A 121 -14.30 5.72 1.19
C PRO A 121 -14.41 5.18 2.62
N GLN A 122 -15.23 4.16 2.84
CA GLN A 122 -15.39 3.53 4.15
C GLN A 122 -14.09 2.89 4.67
N LEU A 123 -13.21 2.41 3.76
CA LEU A 123 -11.92 1.83 4.14
C LEU A 123 -10.87 2.89 4.49
N PHE A 124 -11.02 4.09 3.91
CA PHE A 124 -10.04 5.16 4.07
C PHE A 124 -10.55 6.36 4.87
N LYS A 125 -11.80 6.29 5.37
CA LYS A 125 -12.34 7.30 6.28
C LYS A 125 -11.55 7.27 7.59
N ALA A 126 -11.20 8.46 8.08
CA ALA A 126 -10.45 8.61 9.33
C ALA A 126 -9.16 7.77 9.33
N PHE A 127 -8.44 7.75 8.20
CA PHE A 127 -7.24 6.95 7.98
C PHE A 127 -6.05 7.60 8.70
N HIS A 128 -6.03 7.42 10.02
CA HIS A 128 -4.99 7.96 10.89
C HIS A 128 -4.68 6.93 11.98
N PRO A 129 -3.41 6.73 12.38
CA PRO A 129 -3.04 5.70 13.35
C PRO A 129 -3.76 5.80 14.69
N THR A 130 -4.09 7.01 15.17
CA THR A 130 -4.82 7.19 16.43
C THR A 130 -6.21 6.55 16.37
N ASN A 131 -6.85 6.53 15.18
CA ASN A 131 -8.17 5.94 15.00
C ASN A 131 -8.11 4.41 14.88
N GLN A 132 -6.91 3.84 14.75
CA GLN A 132 -6.68 2.39 14.68
C GLN A 132 -5.93 1.86 15.91
N LYS A 133 -5.89 2.66 16.99
CA LYS A 133 -5.14 2.33 18.21
C LYS A 133 -5.55 0.96 18.79
N GLU A 134 -6.87 0.69 18.84
CA GLU A 134 -7.37 -0.60 19.34
C GLU A 134 -6.93 -1.76 18.44
N THR A 135 -7.00 -1.60 17.11
CA THR A 135 -6.54 -2.64 16.17
C THR A 135 -5.06 -2.91 16.37
N PHE A 136 -4.24 -1.87 16.52
CA PHE A 136 -2.79 -2.02 16.75
C PHE A 136 -2.46 -2.71 18.07
N ARG A 137 -3.28 -2.54 19.12
CA ARG A 137 -3.09 -3.22 20.41
C ARG A 137 -3.15 -4.74 20.30
N HIS A 138 -3.80 -5.27 19.26
CA HIS A 138 -3.84 -6.72 19.06
C HIS A 138 -2.55 -7.31 18.48
N ASN A 139 -1.61 -6.45 18.07
CA ASN A 139 -0.29 -6.85 17.54
C ASN A 139 -0.38 -7.86 16.38
N LEU A 140 -1.39 -7.68 15.51
CA LEU A 140 -1.62 -8.57 14.37
C LEU A 140 -0.60 -8.34 13.25
N GLN A 141 -0.15 -7.10 13.10
CA GLN A 141 0.74 -6.71 12.01
C GLN A 141 1.88 -5.83 12.51
N THR A 142 3.03 -6.01 11.89
CA THR A 142 4.20 -5.17 12.18
C THR A 142 5.17 -5.21 10.98
N VAL A 143 5.99 -4.18 10.88
CA VAL A 143 7.19 -4.21 10.05
C VAL A 143 8.36 -4.38 11.01
N LEU A 144 9.18 -5.40 10.78
CA LEU A 144 10.31 -5.68 11.67
C LEU A 144 11.37 -4.57 11.51
N PRO A 145 12.07 -4.22 12.59
CA PRO A 145 13.19 -3.27 12.47
C PRO A 145 14.35 -3.86 11.66
N GLU A 146 14.52 -5.17 11.70
CA GLU A 146 15.54 -5.88 10.92
C GLU A 146 15.05 -6.15 9.51
N ARG A 147 15.99 -6.18 8.58
CA ARG A 147 15.73 -6.55 7.20
C ARG A 147 16.22 -7.98 6.94
N ASP A 148 15.72 -8.57 5.88
CA ASP A 148 16.21 -9.88 5.46
C ASP A 148 17.65 -9.75 4.87
N PRO A 149 18.35 -10.88 4.63
CA PRO A 149 19.72 -10.82 4.10
C PRO A 149 19.87 -10.12 2.73
N LYS A 150 18.78 -9.94 2.00
CA LYS A 150 18.76 -9.23 0.72
C LYS A 150 18.37 -7.76 0.84
N GLY A 151 18.18 -7.29 2.10
CA GLY A 151 17.74 -5.94 2.42
C GLY A 151 16.24 -5.66 2.31
N UNK A 152 15.01 -6.56 2.15
CA UNK A 152 13.78 -6.49 2.04
C UNK A 152 13.32 -6.20 3.27
N ALA A 153 12.48 -5.26 3.40
CA ALA A 153 11.71 -5.04 4.65
C ALA A 153 10.81 -6.25 4.94
N ILE A 154 10.68 -6.59 6.19
CA ILE A 154 9.88 -7.78 6.56
C ILE A 154 8.57 -7.30 7.18
N PHE A 155 7.47 -7.52 6.48
CA PHE A 155 6.13 -7.27 6.99
C PHE A 155 5.57 -8.58 7.56
N VAL A 156 5.18 -8.58 8.83
CA VAL A 156 4.61 -9.77 9.50
C VAL A 156 3.13 -9.54 9.74
N PHE A 157 2.32 -10.56 9.44
CA PHE A 157 0.89 -10.58 9.76
C PHE A 157 0.55 -11.90 10.46
N LYS A 158 -0.08 -11.84 11.64
CA LYS A 158 -0.46 -12.99 12.47
C LYS A 158 -1.98 -13.18 12.40
N GLY A 159 -2.43 -13.89 11.35
CA GLY A 159 -3.86 -14.01 11.04
C GLY A 159 -4.68 -14.68 12.13
N GLY A 160 -4.13 -15.68 12.80
CA GLY A 160 -4.87 -16.42 13.83
C GLY A 160 -5.03 -15.68 15.16
N LEU A 161 -4.31 -14.58 15.37
CA LEU A 161 -4.51 -13.75 16.57
C LEU A 161 -5.70 -12.79 16.43
N TRP A 162 -6.25 -12.68 15.22
CA TRP A 162 -7.40 -11.82 14.97
C TRP A 162 -8.62 -12.29 15.76
N ASN A 163 -9.25 -11.37 16.47
CA ASN A 163 -10.55 -11.63 17.10
C ASN A 163 -11.63 -10.84 16.31
N PRO A 164 -12.41 -11.54 15.45
CA PRO A 164 -13.38 -10.84 14.59
C PRO A 164 -14.56 -10.23 15.34
N TYR A 165 -14.72 -10.53 16.62
CA TYR A 165 -15.73 -9.89 17.48
C TYR A 165 -15.23 -8.56 18.08
N LYS A 166 -13.92 -8.29 18.01
CA LYS A 166 -13.32 -7.06 18.55
C LYS A 166 -12.89 -6.07 17.48
N CYS A 167 -12.45 -6.54 16.32
CA CYS A 167 -12.12 -5.67 15.21
C CYS A 167 -12.52 -6.31 13.89
N THR A 168 -12.98 -5.50 12.96
CA THR A 168 -13.48 -5.96 11.67
C THR A 168 -12.34 -6.27 10.69
N ALA A 169 -12.65 -6.98 9.61
CA ALA A 169 -11.70 -7.20 8.52
C ALA A 169 -11.25 -5.86 7.91
N GLU A 170 -12.15 -4.86 7.87
CA GLU A 170 -11.82 -3.51 7.39
C GLU A 170 -10.82 -2.80 8.29
N ASP A 171 -10.93 -2.96 9.62
CA ASP A 171 -9.97 -2.38 10.57
C ASP A 171 -8.59 -2.98 10.36
N ILE A 172 -8.53 -4.30 10.17
CA ILE A 172 -7.27 -4.99 9.87
C ILE A 172 -6.69 -4.50 8.54
N PHE A 173 -7.54 -4.36 7.52
CA PHE A 173 -7.13 -3.83 6.21
C PHE A 173 -6.50 -2.44 6.39
N ARG A 174 -7.17 -1.54 7.12
CA ARG A 174 -6.65 -0.18 7.38
C ARG A 174 -5.29 -0.23 8.07
N ALA A 175 -5.18 -1.02 9.13
CA ALA A 175 -3.93 -1.15 9.89
C ALA A 175 -2.79 -1.72 9.04
N ASN A 176 -3.09 -2.73 8.21
CA ASN A 176 -2.11 -3.29 7.27
C ASN A 176 -1.64 -2.24 6.26
N VAL A 177 -2.57 -1.49 5.67
CA VAL A 177 -2.21 -0.43 4.71
C VAL A 177 -1.38 0.66 5.39
N MET A 178 -1.71 1.05 6.62
CA MET A 178 -0.92 2.04 7.38
C MET A 178 0.52 1.56 7.61
N CYS A 179 0.70 0.30 8.02
CA CYS A 179 2.05 -0.27 8.18
C CYS A 179 2.83 -0.26 6.87
N LEU A 180 2.17 -0.61 5.77
CA LEU A 180 2.80 -0.63 4.46
C LEU A 180 3.13 0.80 3.96
N GLU A 181 2.22 1.77 4.19
CA GLU A 181 2.47 3.18 3.85
C GLU A 181 3.70 3.70 4.61
N GLN A 182 3.79 3.36 5.91
CA GLN A 182 4.95 3.73 6.72
C GLN A 182 6.22 3.05 6.19
N ALA A 183 6.16 1.77 5.87
CA ALA A 183 7.33 1.02 5.36
C ALA A 183 7.90 1.62 4.07
N ILE A 184 7.03 2.11 3.17
CA ILE A 184 7.46 2.68 1.89
C ILE A 184 7.82 4.18 1.97
N THR A 185 7.79 4.80 3.16
CA THR A 185 8.41 6.12 3.29
C THR A 185 9.93 6.01 3.17
N ASP A 186 10.49 4.85 3.53
CA ASP A 186 11.92 4.59 3.45
C ASP A 186 12.35 4.29 2.01
N PRO A 187 13.24 5.10 1.41
CA PRO A 187 13.75 4.85 0.05
C PRO A 187 14.43 3.48 -0.11
N VAL A 188 15.05 2.95 0.94
CA VAL A 188 15.66 1.61 0.91
C VAL A 188 14.58 0.57 0.63
N THR A 189 13.45 0.65 1.35
CA THR A 189 12.30 -0.26 1.15
C THR A 189 11.71 -0.14 -0.26
N GLN A 190 11.64 1.08 -0.81
CA GLN A 190 11.16 1.28 -2.18
C GLN A 190 12.05 0.54 -3.20
N VAL A 191 13.37 0.55 -2.98
CA VAL A 191 14.35 -0.08 -3.87
C VAL A 191 14.43 -1.59 -3.64
N THR A 192 14.60 -2.03 -2.40
CA THR A 192 14.81 -3.45 -2.10
C THR A 192 13.49 -4.24 -2.14
N GLY A 193 12.40 -3.63 -1.66
CA GLY A 193 11.09 -4.27 -1.64
C GLY A 193 10.72 -4.83 -0.28
N ILE A 194 9.58 -5.53 -0.25
CA ILE A 194 8.96 -6.07 0.97
C ILE A 194 8.77 -7.58 0.80
N VAL A 195 9.12 -8.32 1.84
CA VAL A 195 8.74 -9.72 2.03
C VAL A 195 7.63 -9.78 3.08
N ALA A 196 6.53 -10.45 2.76
CA ALA A 196 5.41 -10.63 3.70
C ALA A 196 5.52 -12.02 4.34
N LEU A 197 5.47 -12.07 5.66
CA LEU A 197 5.42 -13.29 6.46
C LEU A 197 4.03 -13.39 7.09
N MET A 198 3.24 -14.35 6.63
CA MET A 198 1.86 -14.55 7.06
C MET A 198 1.82 -15.75 8.02
N ASP A 199 1.76 -15.48 9.33
CA ASP A 199 1.63 -16.54 10.33
C ASP A 199 0.15 -16.87 10.52
N MET A 200 -0.24 -18.06 10.08
CA MET A 200 -1.61 -18.52 10.12
C MET A 200 -1.92 -19.43 11.33
N LYS A 201 -1.01 -19.50 12.32
CA LYS A 201 -1.24 -20.29 13.53
C LYS A 201 -2.51 -19.85 14.23
N GLY A 202 -3.46 -20.76 14.39
CA GLY A 202 -4.75 -20.48 15.03
C GLY A 202 -5.82 -19.91 14.11
N PHE A 203 -5.52 -19.66 12.84
CA PHE A 203 -6.54 -19.23 11.87
C PHE A 203 -7.57 -20.36 11.69
N SER A 204 -8.86 -20.02 11.77
CA SER A 204 -9.94 -20.98 11.86
C SER A 204 -11.11 -20.59 10.96
N PHE A 205 -12.13 -21.47 10.93
CA PHE A 205 -13.37 -21.24 10.19
C PHE A 205 -14.07 -19.94 10.64
N THR A 206 -13.98 -19.61 11.93
CA THR A 206 -14.53 -18.35 12.45
C THR A 206 -13.93 -17.14 11.70
N HIS A 207 -12.61 -17.11 11.54
CA HIS A 207 -11.94 -16.01 10.84
C HIS A 207 -12.42 -15.90 9.39
N LEU A 208 -12.50 -17.05 8.71
CA LEU A 208 -12.92 -17.11 7.31
C LEU A 208 -14.36 -16.59 7.14
N ARG A 209 -15.25 -16.93 8.07
CA ARG A 209 -16.64 -16.48 8.08
C ARG A 209 -16.77 -14.94 8.12
N PHE A 210 -15.85 -14.27 8.83
CA PHE A 210 -15.84 -12.80 8.96
C PHE A 210 -15.01 -12.10 7.90
N CYS A 211 -14.46 -12.85 6.92
CA CYS A 211 -13.64 -12.32 5.86
C CYS A 211 -14.23 -12.69 4.49
N PRO A 212 -15.23 -11.95 4.01
CA PRO A 212 -15.90 -12.32 2.75
C PRO A 212 -14.96 -12.24 1.53
N ALA A 213 -15.28 -13.00 0.49
CA ALA A 213 -14.49 -13.08 -0.75
C ALA A 213 -14.26 -11.70 -1.38
N SER A 214 -15.25 -10.82 -1.32
CA SER A 214 -15.12 -9.44 -1.82
C SER A 214 -14.05 -8.65 -1.07
N HIS A 215 -13.87 -8.90 0.23
CA HIS A 215 -12.80 -8.26 1.02
C HIS A 215 -11.43 -8.83 0.61
N LEU A 216 -11.33 -10.16 0.48
CA LEU A 216 -10.09 -10.82 0.03
C LEU A 216 -9.68 -10.31 -1.35
N GLN A 217 -10.63 -10.13 -2.26
CA GLN A 217 -10.39 -9.56 -3.58
C GLN A 217 -9.78 -8.14 -3.48
N LYS A 218 -10.29 -7.31 -2.57
CA LYS A 218 -9.74 -5.95 -2.35
C LYS A 218 -8.30 -6.00 -1.84
N VAL A 219 -8.00 -6.93 -0.92
CA VAL A 219 -6.64 -7.13 -0.39
C VAL A 219 -5.69 -7.51 -1.54
N VAL A 220 -6.10 -8.47 -2.37
CA VAL A 220 -5.29 -8.93 -3.52
C VAL A 220 -5.08 -7.77 -4.51
N SER A 221 -6.15 -7.06 -4.87
CA SER A 221 -6.09 -5.92 -5.78
C SER A 221 -5.15 -4.82 -5.25
N LEU A 222 -5.21 -4.55 -3.95
CA LEU A 222 -4.28 -3.59 -3.33
C LEU A 222 -2.83 -3.99 -3.60
N ILE A 223 -2.48 -5.23 -3.29
CA ILE A 223 -1.10 -5.72 -3.39
C ILE A 223 -0.63 -5.75 -4.85
N GLN A 224 -1.47 -6.19 -5.77
CA GLN A 224 -1.09 -6.39 -7.17
C GLN A 224 -1.03 -5.09 -7.98
N ASP A 225 -2.06 -4.26 -7.81
CA ASP A 225 -2.37 -3.23 -8.81
C ASP A 225 -2.36 -1.80 -8.28
N CYS A 226 -2.59 -1.63 -6.96
CA CYS A 226 -2.86 -0.31 -6.41
C CYS A 226 -1.74 0.22 -5.50
N PHE A 227 -0.98 -0.65 -4.85
CA PHE A 227 -0.02 -0.22 -3.84
C PHE A 227 1.38 -0.06 -4.45
N PRO A 228 2.06 1.08 -4.20
CA PRO A 228 3.36 1.35 -4.81
C PRO A 228 4.52 0.68 -4.04
N ALA A 229 4.45 -0.64 -3.87
CA ALA A 229 5.51 -1.43 -3.24
C ALA A 229 5.91 -2.62 -4.12
N ARG A 230 7.14 -3.05 -3.94
CA ARG A 230 7.71 -4.22 -4.63
C ARG A 230 7.61 -5.42 -3.69
N PHE A 231 6.50 -6.15 -3.75
CA PHE A 231 6.38 -7.41 -2.99
C PHE A 231 7.27 -8.46 -3.64
N LYS A 232 8.31 -8.91 -2.94
CA LYS A 232 9.31 -9.87 -3.42
C LYS A 232 8.90 -11.32 -3.17
N ALA A 233 8.28 -11.57 -2.01
CA ALA A 233 7.79 -12.89 -1.64
C ALA A 233 6.66 -12.75 -0.61
N ILE A 234 5.83 -13.78 -0.56
CA ILE A 234 4.82 -13.97 0.50
C ILE A 234 5.06 -15.37 1.06
N HIS A 235 5.50 -15.42 2.31
CA HIS A 235 5.72 -16.69 3.01
C HIS A 235 4.58 -16.93 3.96
N ILE A 236 3.96 -18.09 3.86
CA ILE A 236 2.86 -18.51 4.72
C ILE A 236 3.41 -19.62 5.62
N VAL A 237 3.23 -19.45 6.93
CA VAL A 237 3.74 -20.41 7.92
C VAL A 237 2.60 -20.84 8.84
N ASN A 238 2.76 -22.00 9.45
CA ASN A 238 1.78 -22.58 10.41
C ASN A 238 0.39 -22.70 9.79
N GLU A 239 0.33 -23.18 8.55
CA GLU A 239 -0.93 -23.33 7.78
C GLU A 239 -1.87 -24.34 8.48
N PRO A 240 -3.05 -23.92 8.94
CA PRO A 240 -4.06 -24.86 9.40
C PRO A 240 -4.81 -25.49 8.21
N ALA A 241 -5.52 -26.59 8.44
CA ALA A 241 -6.26 -27.29 7.37
C ALA A 241 -7.24 -26.38 6.62
N ILE A 242 -7.85 -25.40 7.30
CA ILE A 242 -8.76 -24.43 6.68
C ILE A 242 -8.07 -23.52 5.67
N PHE A 243 -6.75 -23.44 5.68
CA PHE A 243 -6.00 -22.59 4.75
C PHE A 243 -6.23 -22.96 3.29
N SER A 244 -6.40 -24.27 3.00
CA SER A 244 -6.71 -24.73 1.64
C SER A 244 -8.02 -24.11 1.12
N VAL A 245 -9.02 -23.97 1.99
CA VAL A 245 -10.29 -23.31 1.65
C VAL A 245 -10.07 -21.81 1.40
N LEU A 246 -9.37 -21.15 2.30
CA LEU A 246 -9.00 -19.71 2.12
C LEU A 246 -8.28 -19.52 0.79
N PHE A 247 -7.29 -20.36 0.50
CA PHE A 247 -6.49 -20.25 -0.72
C PHE A 247 -7.33 -20.48 -1.97
N SER A 248 -8.29 -21.44 -1.94
CA SER A 248 -9.19 -21.68 -3.08
C SER A 248 -10.05 -20.45 -3.41
N ILE A 249 -10.43 -19.66 -2.38
CA ILE A 249 -11.19 -18.42 -2.56
C ILE A 249 -10.28 -17.31 -3.14
N VAL A 250 -9.05 -17.24 -2.69
CA VAL A 250 -8.10 -16.18 -3.08
C VAL A 250 -7.48 -16.42 -4.47
N LYS A 251 -7.20 -17.68 -4.79
CA LYS A 251 -6.48 -18.10 -6.00
C LYS A 251 -6.99 -17.47 -7.31
N PRO A 252 -8.31 -17.40 -7.56
CA PRO A 252 -8.82 -16.78 -8.80
C PRO A 252 -8.47 -15.30 -8.96
N PHE A 253 -8.18 -14.61 -7.87
CA PHE A 253 -7.84 -13.18 -7.90
C PHE A 253 -6.35 -12.93 -8.08
N LEU A 254 -5.51 -13.98 -7.90
CA LEU A 254 -4.05 -13.85 -8.00
C LEU A 254 -3.61 -13.91 -9.47
N ASN A 255 -2.76 -12.97 -9.87
CA ASN A 255 -2.09 -13.07 -11.17
C ASN A 255 -0.98 -14.14 -11.11
N GLU A 256 -0.54 -14.61 -12.27
CA GLU A 256 0.47 -15.68 -12.40
C GLU A 256 1.75 -15.38 -11.60
N LYS A 257 2.14 -14.12 -11.56
CA LYS A 257 3.36 -13.70 -10.87
C LYS A 257 3.26 -13.89 -9.35
N LEU A 258 2.09 -13.61 -8.77
CA LEU A 258 1.86 -13.84 -7.34
C LEU A 258 1.65 -15.32 -7.02
N GLN A 259 1.04 -16.07 -7.93
CA GLN A 259 0.87 -17.52 -7.74
C GLN A 259 2.23 -18.26 -7.66
N LYS A 260 3.28 -17.69 -8.25
CA LYS A 260 4.64 -18.26 -8.28
C LYS A 260 5.53 -17.75 -7.13
N ARG A 261 5.03 -16.91 -6.25
CA ARG A 261 5.76 -16.29 -5.13
C ARG A 261 5.33 -16.82 -3.77
#